data_7de118d4a41f8817072ad7693d8d2801
#
_entry.id   7de118d4a41f8817072ad7693d8d2801
#
_cell.length_a   1.000
_cell.length_b   1.000
_cell.length_c   1.000
_cell.angle_alpha   90.00
_cell.angle_beta   90.00
_cell.angle_gamma   90.00
#
_symmetry.space_group_name_H-M   'P 1'
#
loop_
_entity.id
_entity.type
_entity.pdbx_description
1 polymer ?
#
loop_
_entity_poly.entity_id
_entity_poly.type
_entity_poly.pdbx_seq_one_letter_code
_entity_poly.pdbx_strand_id
1 'polypeptide(L)'
;MADLLKNLYGDTFFKQYCTALTTVIPSFDEDAFDKAVHTDEWEAMELKQRMKHLTQVTDQILPIKYTDKVATIIDIIGALRSQGVGDQNFIYTFLTDIIPLHGLQDIETSISAIEKITSFTSFEFAGRLFFVHHPDRMMNQMKIWARNTNPHVRRYASEGCRPRLPWGLQLKQFVLDPNPIIPVLELMMEDDSEYVRKSVANNLNDISKDHPEVVINLIKKWKDVSKNTNWILKHGARTLLKSGHPEALSLFG
;
A
#
# COMPACT_ATOMS: atom_id res chain seq x y z
N MET A 1 27.49 -1.78 -9.89
CA MET A 1 26.33 -0.94 -10.23
C MET A 1 25.13 -1.56 -9.55
N ALA A 2 24.27 -0.77 -8.91
CA ALA A 2 23.01 -1.32 -8.38
C ALA A 2 22.14 -1.77 -9.57
N ASP A 3 21.64 -3.01 -9.50
CA ASP A 3 20.74 -3.51 -10.53
C ASP A 3 19.47 -2.63 -10.61
N LEU A 4 19.00 -2.41 -11.85
CA LEU A 4 17.77 -1.66 -12.06
C LEU A 4 16.59 -2.46 -11.49
N LEU A 5 15.68 -1.79 -10.77
CA LEU A 5 14.51 -2.46 -10.15
C LEU A 5 13.65 -3.23 -11.17
N LYS A 6 13.64 -2.84 -12.44
CA LYS A 6 12.93 -3.57 -13.49
C LYS A 6 13.46 -4.97 -13.72
N ASN A 7 14.75 -5.23 -13.40
CA ASN A 7 15.39 -6.54 -13.54
C ASN A 7 14.93 -7.56 -12.48
N LEU A 8 14.15 -7.12 -11.47
CA LEU A 8 13.48 -8.04 -10.55
C LEU A 8 12.49 -8.97 -11.28
N TYR A 9 11.94 -8.54 -12.43
CA TYR A 9 11.12 -9.36 -13.31
C TYR A 9 12.00 -10.16 -14.27
N GLY A 10 12.81 -11.07 -13.73
CA GLY A 10 13.67 -11.99 -14.46
C GLY A 10 13.24 -13.45 -14.27
N ASP A 11 14.06 -14.38 -14.72
CA ASP A 11 13.78 -15.83 -14.78
C ASP A 11 13.28 -16.40 -13.44
N THR A 12 13.87 -16.00 -12.32
CA THR A 12 13.48 -16.49 -11.00
C THR A 12 12.03 -16.09 -10.66
N PHE A 13 11.66 -14.84 -10.96
CA PHE A 13 10.30 -14.36 -10.78
C PHE A 13 9.32 -15.15 -11.66
N PHE A 14 9.60 -15.26 -12.97
CA PHE A 14 8.68 -15.93 -13.89
C PHE A 14 8.52 -17.41 -13.53
N LYS A 15 9.61 -18.10 -13.19
CA LYS A 15 9.53 -19.49 -12.74
C LYS A 15 8.63 -19.68 -11.53
N GLN A 16 8.78 -18.83 -10.50
CA GLN A 16 7.94 -18.89 -9.30
C GLN A 16 6.49 -18.53 -9.62
N TYR A 17 6.27 -17.48 -10.41
CA TYR A 17 4.94 -17.01 -10.74
C TYR A 17 4.19 -18.00 -11.62
N CYS A 18 4.79 -18.53 -12.69
CA CYS A 18 4.18 -19.56 -13.55
C CYS A 18 3.88 -20.85 -12.77
N THR A 19 4.77 -21.27 -11.86
CA THR A 19 4.49 -22.41 -10.98
C THR A 19 3.24 -22.16 -10.10
N ALA A 20 3.08 -20.94 -9.57
CA ALA A 20 1.89 -20.59 -8.79
C ALA A 20 0.62 -20.57 -9.67
N LEU A 21 0.71 -19.98 -10.88
CA LEU A 21 -0.40 -19.97 -11.83
C LEU A 21 -0.84 -21.37 -12.25
N THR A 22 0.10 -22.24 -12.59
CA THR A 22 -0.18 -23.66 -12.94
C THR A 22 -0.84 -24.41 -11.77
N THR A 23 -0.45 -24.11 -10.54
CA THR A 23 -1.03 -24.75 -9.34
C THR A 23 -2.48 -24.34 -9.13
N VAL A 24 -2.84 -23.08 -9.44
CA VAL A 24 -4.14 -22.48 -9.08
C VAL A 24 -5.12 -22.49 -10.25
N ILE A 25 -4.63 -22.35 -11.48
CA ILE A 25 -5.45 -22.23 -12.69
C ILE A 25 -5.26 -23.48 -13.55
N PRO A 26 -6.21 -24.45 -13.53
CA PRO A 26 -6.04 -25.72 -14.26
C PRO A 26 -5.87 -25.57 -15.79
N SER A 27 -6.39 -24.48 -16.35
CA SER A 27 -6.31 -24.17 -17.79
C SER A 27 -5.16 -23.22 -18.13
N PHE A 28 -4.22 -22.99 -17.24
CA PHE A 28 -3.11 -22.08 -17.48
C PHE A 28 -2.18 -22.62 -18.58
N ASP A 29 -1.96 -21.78 -19.59
CA ASP A 29 -1.04 -22.04 -20.71
C ASP A 29 0.20 -21.15 -20.52
N GLU A 30 1.29 -21.77 -20.06
CA GLU A 30 2.56 -21.08 -19.77
C GLU A 30 3.18 -20.46 -21.02
N ASP A 31 3.13 -21.17 -22.17
CA ASP A 31 3.69 -20.68 -23.43
C ASP A 31 2.92 -19.48 -23.97
N ALA A 32 1.60 -19.50 -23.85
CA ALA A 32 0.74 -18.37 -24.24
C ALA A 32 0.97 -17.17 -23.31
N PHE A 33 1.14 -17.40 -22.00
CA PHE A 33 1.44 -16.37 -21.02
C PHE A 33 2.81 -15.73 -21.27
N ASP A 34 3.84 -16.56 -21.48
CA ASP A 34 5.20 -16.08 -21.76
C ASP A 34 5.23 -15.18 -23.02
N LYS A 35 4.59 -15.60 -24.11
CA LYS A 35 4.44 -14.78 -25.33
C LYS A 35 3.70 -13.48 -25.09
N ALA A 36 2.67 -13.48 -24.22
CA ALA A 36 1.90 -12.28 -23.91
C ALA A 36 2.71 -11.30 -23.06
N VAL A 37 3.59 -11.78 -22.19
CA VAL A 37 4.48 -10.96 -21.36
C VAL A 37 5.65 -10.42 -22.16
N HIS A 38 6.41 -11.30 -22.85
CA HIS A 38 7.64 -10.95 -23.52
C HIS A 38 7.39 -10.47 -24.96
N THR A 39 6.67 -9.34 -25.07
CA THR A 39 6.51 -8.62 -26.34
C THR A 39 7.81 -7.95 -26.77
N ASP A 40 7.90 -7.48 -28.03
CA ASP A 40 9.08 -6.77 -28.53
C ASP A 40 9.45 -5.53 -27.71
N GLU A 41 8.45 -4.92 -27.02
CA GLU A 41 8.66 -3.74 -26.18
C GLU A 41 9.12 -4.10 -24.75
N TRP A 42 9.04 -5.35 -24.30
CA TRP A 42 9.29 -5.76 -22.91
C TRP A 42 10.65 -5.25 -22.37
N GLU A 43 11.72 -5.40 -23.14
CA GLU A 43 13.05 -4.98 -22.71
C GLU A 43 13.19 -3.45 -22.58
N ALA A 44 12.44 -2.70 -23.38
CA ALA A 44 12.42 -1.24 -23.32
C ALA A 44 11.55 -0.70 -22.18
N MET A 45 10.67 -1.54 -21.59
CA MET A 45 9.77 -1.12 -20.51
C MET A 45 10.55 -0.79 -19.23
N GLU A 46 10.19 0.32 -18.61
CA GLU A 46 10.60 0.66 -17.25
C GLU A 46 9.73 -0.05 -16.20
N LEU A 47 10.17 -0.07 -14.94
CA LEU A 47 9.53 -0.81 -13.85
C LEU A 47 7.99 -0.68 -13.81
N LYS A 48 7.46 0.54 -13.82
CA LYS A 48 6.00 0.75 -13.76
C LYS A 48 5.27 0.31 -15.02
N GLN A 49 5.94 0.33 -16.16
CA GLN A 49 5.39 -0.17 -17.42
C GLN A 49 5.31 -1.71 -17.37
N ARG A 50 6.36 -2.38 -16.87
CA ARG A 50 6.36 -3.83 -16.65
C ARG A 50 5.28 -4.25 -15.66
N MET A 51 5.12 -3.53 -14.54
CA MET A 51 4.05 -3.79 -13.57
C MET A 51 2.67 -3.69 -14.21
N LYS A 52 2.40 -2.60 -14.94
CA LYS A 52 1.11 -2.41 -15.62
C LYS A 52 0.86 -3.49 -16.67
N HIS A 53 1.88 -3.86 -17.42
CA HIS A 53 1.79 -4.92 -18.44
C HIS A 53 1.48 -6.27 -17.78
N LEU A 54 2.17 -6.63 -16.71
CA LEU A 54 1.89 -7.85 -15.93
C LEU A 54 0.49 -7.85 -15.34
N THR A 55 0.00 -6.70 -14.84
CA THR A 55 -1.40 -6.54 -14.40
C THR A 55 -2.36 -6.94 -15.53
N GLN A 56 -2.16 -6.41 -16.74
CA GLN A 56 -3.03 -6.66 -17.89
C GLN A 56 -2.99 -8.11 -18.37
N VAL A 57 -1.80 -8.68 -18.50
CA VAL A 57 -1.62 -10.07 -18.94
C VAL A 57 -2.19 -11.04 -17.90
N THR A 58 -1.94 -10.79 -16.61
CA THR A 58 -2.51 -11.61 -15.54
C THR A 58 -4.03 -11.51 -15.50
N ASP A 59 -4.60 -10.31 -15.65
CA ASP A 59 -6.05 -10.12 -15.61
C ASP A 59 -6.80 -10.95 -16.69
N GLN A 60 -6.17 -11.14 -17.87
CA GLN A 60 -6.75 -11.90 -18.98
C GLN A 60 -6.90 -13.39 -18.69
N ILE A 61 -6.06 -13.96 -17.83
CA ILE A 61 -6.09 -15.38 -17.46
C ILE A 61 -6.94 -15.67 -16.22
N LEU A 62 -7.40 -14.62 -15.52
CA LEU A 62 -8.22 -14.76 -14.33
C LEU A 62 -9.71 -14.90 -14.65
N PRO A 63 -10.53 -15.49 -13.74
CA PRO A 63 -11.98 -15.57 -13.90
C PRO A 63 -12.64 -14.21 -14.21
N ILE A 64 -13.70 -14.22 -15.03
CA ILE A 64 -14.43 -13.00 -15.39
C ILE A 64 -15.20 -12.43 -14.20
N LYS A 65 -15.82 -13.31 -13.39
CA LYS A 65 -16.60 -12.87 -12.23
C LYS A 65 -15.66 -12.35 -11.13
N TYR A 66 -15.90 -11.13 -10.65
CA TYR A 66 -15.01 -10.41 -9.77
C TYR A 66 -14.70 -11.16 -8.45
N THR A 67 -15.71 -11.74 -7.80
CA THR A 67 -15.52 -12.52 -6.56
C THR A 67 -14.58 -13.71 -6.76
N ASP A 68 -14.70 -14.38 -7.90
CA ASP A 68 -13.89 -15.57 -8.24
C ASP A 68 -12.46 -15.12 -8.62
N LYS A 69 -12.34 -13.98 -9.32
CA LYS A 69 -11.06 -13.33 -9.63
C LYS A 69 -10.28 -13.00 -8.35
N VAL A 70 -10.94 -12.39 -7.37
CA VAL A 70 -10.34 -12.09 -6.05
C VAL A 70 -9.91 -13.37 -5.33
N ALA A 71 -10.75 -14.40 -5.32
CA ALA A 71 -10.41 -15.68 -4.71
C ALA A 71 -9.17 -16.30 -5.38
N THR A 72 -9.13 -16.32 -6.71
CA THR A 72 -7.99 -16.83 -7.48
C THR A 72 -6.70 -16.05 -7.19
N ILE A 73 -6.73 -14.72 -7.07
CA ILE A 73 -5.55 -13.92 -6.69
C ILE A 73 -5.05 -14.31 -5.28
N ILE A 74 -5.95 -14.52 -4.34
CA ILE A 74 -5.59 -14.95 -2.98
C ILE A 74 -4.97 -16.35 -2.99
N ASP A 75 -5.49 -17.27 -3.80
CA ASP A 75 -4.96 -18.63 -3.95
C ASP A 75 -3.57 -18.61 -4.63
N ILE A 76 -3.33 -17.75 -5.64
CA ILE A 76 -2.01 -17.52 -6.24
C ILE A 76 -1.01 -17.04 -5.18
N ILE A 77 -1.41 -16.09 -4.32
CA ILE A 77 -0.57 -15.62 -3.21
C ILE A 77 -0.27 -16.77 -2.25
N GLY A 78 -1.25 -17.62 -1.94
CA GLY A 78 -1.07 -18.84 -1.15
C GLY A 78 -0.04 -19.80 -1.75
N ALA A 79 -0.13 -20.03 -3.06
CA ALA A 79 0.82 -20.86 -3.80
C ALA A 79 2.24 -20.27 -3.81
N LEU A 80 2.38 -18.95 -3.96
CA LEU A 80 3.67 -18.24 -3.87
C LEU A 80 4.29 -18.39 -2.47
N ARG A 81 3.51 -18.21 -1.41
CA ARG A 81 3.98 -18.43 -0.03
C ARG A 81 4.44 -19.88 0.20
N SER A 82 3.73 -20.84 -0.36
CA SER A 82 4.11 -22.26 -0.28
C SER A 82 5.43 -22.57 -0.97
N GLN A 83 5.84 -21.75 -1.94
CA GLN A 83 7.15 -21.80 -2.60
C GLN A 83 8.24 -21.04 -1.82
N GLY A 84 7.94 -20.49 -0.64
CA GLY A 84 8.88 -19.72 0.18
C GLY A 84 8.99 -18.24 -0.20
N VAL A 85 8.09 -17.72 -1.03
CA VAL A 85 8.03 -16.27 -1.30
C VAL A 85 7.57 -15.54 -0.04
N GLY A 86 8.42 -14.68 0.49
CA GLY A 86 8.16 -13.94 1.71
C GLY A 86 7.13 -12.81 1.54
N ASP A 87 6.53 -12.40 2.65
CA ASP A 87 5.61 -11.26 2.72
C ASP A 87 6.33 -9.91 2.48
N GLN A 88 5.55 -8.86 2.20
CA GLN A 88 6.01 -7.51 1.83
C GLN A 88 6.88 -7.50 0.55
N ASN A 89 6.55 -8.37 -0.36
CA ASN A 89 7.29 -8.52 -1.60
C ASN A 89 6.78 -7.52 -2.66
N PHE A 90 7.57 -6.48 -2.89
CA PHE A 90 7.24 -5.39 -3.82
C PHE A 90 7.02 -5.86 -5.27
N ILE A 91 7.70 -6.91 -5.71
CA ILE A 91 7.63 -7.41 -7.08
C ILE A 91 6.21 -7.86 -7.48
N TYR A 92 5.38 -8.28 -6.49
CA TYR A 92 4.01 -8.73 -6.71
C TYR A 92 2.96 -7.63 -6.55
N THR A 93 3.37 -6.36 -6.42
CA THR A 93 2.42 -5.23 -6.28
C THR A 93 1.47 -5.11 -7.48
N PHE A 94 1.88 -5.55 -8.67
CA PHE A 94 1.03 -5.57 -9.86
C PHE A 94 -0.28 -6.37 -9.69
N LEU A 95 -0.30 -7.38 -8.80
CA LEU A 95 -1.53 -8.12 -8.46
C LEU A 95 -2.57 -7.25 -7.79
N THR A 96 -2.13 -6.24 -7.02
CA THR A 96 -3.06 -5.34 -6.34
C THR A 96 -3.81 -4.43 -7.31
N ASP A 97 -3.20 -4.09 -8.45
CA ASP A 97 -3.77 -3.18 -9.44
C ASP A 97 -4.99 -3.80 -10.17
N ILE A 98 -5.11 -5.14 -10.16
CA ILE A 98 -6.27 -5.86 -10.73
C ILE A 98 -7.56 -5.56 -9.94
N ILE A 99 -7.44 -5.38 -8.62
CA ILE A 99 -8.60 -5.19 -7.74
C ILE A 99 -9.42 -3.93 -8.10
N PRO A 100 -8.85 -2.73 -8.21
CA PRO A 100 -9.63 -1.55 -8.57
C PRO A 100 -10.12 -1.54 -10.03
N LEU A 101 -9.52 -2.33 -10.93
CA LEU A 101 -10.00 -2.44 -12.32
C LEU A 101 -11.44 -2.97 -12.39
N HIS A 102 -11.82 -3.86 -11.48
CA HIS A 102 -13.12 -4.55 -11.47
C HIS A 102 -13.94 -4.29 -10.21
N GLY A 103 -13.30 -3.85 -9.12
CA GLY A 103 -13.89 -3.86 -7.78
C GLY A 103 -14.42 -2.52 -7.26
N LEU A 104 -14.35 -1.43 -8.05
CA LEU A 104 -14.83 -0.12 -7.59
C LEU A 104 -16.34 -0.11 -7.28
N GLN A 105 -17.12 -0.97 -7.92
CA GLN A 105 -18.56 -1.08 -7.69
C GLN A 105 -18.92 -2.14 -6.61
N ASP A 106 -17.96 -2.99 -6.22
CA ASP A 106 -18.12 -3.99 -5.16
C ASP A 106 -17.10 -3.73 -4.06
N ILE A 107 -17.38 -2.68 -3.30
CA ILE A 107 -16.47 -2.17 -2.26
C ILE A 107 -16.26 -3.19 -1.12
N GLU A 108 -17.26 -4.01 -0.78
CA GLU A 108 -17.13 -4.94 0.34
C GLU A 108 -16.22 -6.14 -0.04
N THR A 109 -16.37 -6.69 -1.23
CA THR A 109 -15.42 -7.71 -1.76
C THR A 109 -14.01 -7.12 -1.85
N SER A 110 -13.88 -5.88 -2.31
CA SER A 110 -12.58 -5.20 -2.43
C SER A 110 -11.92 -4.95 -1.08
N ILE A 111 -12.67 -4.53 -0.05
CA ILE A 111 -12.17 -4.37 1.32
C ILE A 111 -11.63 -5.70 1.86
N SER A 112 -12.37 -6.79 1.68
CA SER A 112 -11.91 -8.12 2.08
C SER A 112 -10.63 -8.54 1.34
N ALA A 113 -10.54 -8.23 0.04
CA ALA A 113 -9.34 -8.49 -0.76
C ALA A 113 -8.14 -7.69 -0.25
N ILE A 114 -8.31 -6.39 -0.02
CA ILE A 114 -7.26 -5.49 0.49
C ILE A 114 -6.69 -6.03 1.81
N GLU A 115 -7.55 -6.40 2.76
CA GLU A 115 -7.12 -6.93 4.07
C GLU A 115 -6.25 -8.18 3.94
N LYS A 116 -6.62 -9.11 3.06
CA LYS A 116 -5.90 -10.37 2.85
C LYS A 116 -4.59 -10.18 2.06
N ILE A 117 -4.60 -9.32 1.05
CA ILE A 117 -3.48 -9.15 0.14
C ILE A 117 -2.39 -8.24 0.75
N THR A 118 -2.76 -7.22 1.54
CA THR A 118 -1.82 -6.20 2.02
C THR A 118 -0.69 -6.74 2.90
N SER A 119 -0.84 -7.94 3.47
CA SER A 119 0.26 -8.61 4.21
C SER A 119 1.32 -9.17 3.26
N PHE A 120 0.91 -9.72 2.12
CA PHE A 120 1.82 -10.30 1.13
C PHE A 120 2.53 -9.21 0.31
N THR A 121 1.77 -8.27 -0.23
CA THR A 121 2.31 -7.10 -0.92
C THR A 121 1.47 -5.86 -0.59
N SER A 122 2.14 -4.70 -0.44
CA SER A 122 1.45 -3.48 0.00
C SER A 122 0.41 -3.00 -1.00
N PHE A 123 -0.79 -2.69 -0.49
CA PHE A 123 -1.92 -2.24 -1.30
C PHE A 123 -1.99 -0.71 -1.47
N GLU A 124 -0.98 0.02 -1.01
CA GLU A 124 -1.00 1.48 -0.87
C GLU A 124 -1.24 2.25 -2.18
N PHE A 125 -0.79 1.73 -3.32
CA PHE A 125 -0.98 2.38 -4.62
C PHE A 125 -2.38 2.12 -5.18
N ALA A 126 -2.75 0.86 -5.35
CA ALA A 126 -4.02 0.43 -5.90
C ALA A 126 -5.22 0.89 -5.06
N GLY A 127 -5.08 0.87 -3.74
CA GLY A 127 -6.12 1.25 -2.79
C GLY A 127 -6.58 2.71 -2.89
N ARG A 128 -5.78 3.58 -3.49
CA ARG A 128 -6.09 5.01 -3.55
C ARG A 128 -7.33 5.35 -4.37
N LEU A 129 -7.65 4.55 -5.39
CA LEU A 129 -8.87 4.73 -6.17
C LEU A 129 -10.14 4.52 -5.32
N PHE A 130 -10.08 3.65 -4.31
CA PHE A 130 -11.21 3.46 -3.40
C PHE A 130 -11.45 4.67 -2.50
N PHE A 131 -10.41 5.42 -2.11
CA PHE A 131 -10.58 6.68 -1.36
C PHE A 131 -11.19 7.79 -2.24
N VAL A 132 -10.96 7.75 -3.56
CA VAL A 132 -11.57 8.72 -4.49
C VAL A 132 -13.06 8.41 -4.67
N HIS A 133 -13.40 7.13 -4.84
CA HIS A 133 -14.78 6.71 -5.16
C HIS A 133 -15.66 6.48 -3.93
N HIS A 134 -15.07 6.07 -2.79
CA HIS A 134 -15.78 5.70 -1.56
C HIS A 134 -15.08 6.28 -0.31
N PRO A 135 -14.88 7.62 -0.22
CA PRO A 135 -14.05 8.23 0.83
C PRO A 135 -14.53 7.88 2.24
N ASP A 136 -15.80 8.03 2.53
CA ASP A 136 -16.35 7.78 3.87
C ASP A 136 -16.28 6.30 4.26
N ARG A 137 -16.61 5.40 3.31
CA ARG A 137 -16.53 3.96 3.56
C ARG A 137 -15.11 3.52 3.84
N MET A 138 -14.14 4.04 3.06
CA MET A 138 -12.72 3.75 3.27
C MET A 138 -12.21 4.33 4.59
N MET A 139 -12.51 5.57 4.93
CA MET A 139 -12.07 6.15 6.20
C MET A 139 -12.65 5.43 7.41
N ASN A 140 -13.89 4.96 7.33
CA ASN A 140 -14.46 4.10 8.38
C ASN A 140 -13.72 2.77 8.48
N GLN A 141 -13.36 2.17 7.34
CA GLN A 141 -12.56 0.94 7.31
C GLN A 141 -11.15 1.15 7.86
N MET A 142 -10.50 2.30 7.59
CA MET A 142 -9.19 2.61 8.17
C MET A 142 -9.22 2.61 9.70
N LYS A 143 -10.29 3.14 10.32
CA LYS A 143 -10.45 3.11 11.79
C LYS A 143 -10.57 1.69 12.35
N ILE A 144 -11.19 0.78 11.59
CA ILE A 144 -11.29 -0.65 11.96
C ILE A 144 -9.90 -1.29 11.82
N TRP A 145 -9.25 -1.11 10.68
CA TRP A 145 -7.95 -1.70 10.40
C TRP A 145 -6.81 -1.15 11.27
N ALA A 146 -6.92 0.08 11.76
CA ALA A 146 -5.98 0.65 12.74
C ALA A 146 -5.92 -0.15 14.07
N ARG A 147 -6.91 -1.02 14.33
CA ARG A 147 -6.97 -1.91 15.51
C ARG A 147 -6.76 -3.39 15.16
N ASN A 148 -6.43 -3.70 13.91
CA ASN A 148 -6.24 -5.09 13.47
C ASN A 148 -5.02 -5.74 14.18
N THR A 149 -5.09 -7.02 14.44
CA THR A 149 -3.96 -7.77 15.05
C THR A 149 -2.75 -7.84 14.14
N ASN A 150 -2.97 -7.85 12.80
CA ASN A 150 -1.91 -7.89 11.81
C ASN A 150 -1.27 -6.49 11.60
N PRO A 151 0.04 -6.31 11.86
CA PRO A 151 0.71 -5.02 11.70
C PRO A 151 0.73 -4.52 10.25
N HIS A 152 0.63 -5.40 9.25
CA HIS A 152 0.57 -4.98 7.85
C HIS A 152 -0.77 -4.32 7.52
N VAL A 153 -1.86 -4.81 8.10
CA VAL A 153 -3.19 -4.20 7.97
C VAL A 153 -3.24 -2.86 8.72
N ARG A 154 -2.69 -2.78 9.95
CA ARG A 154 -2.58 -1.50 10.68
C ARG A 154 -1.72 -0.49 9.92
N ARG A 155 -0.58 -0.93 9.36
CA ARG A 155 0.26 -0.06 8.53
C ARG A 155 -0.51 0.46 7.32
N TYR A 156 -1.28 -0.40 6.64
CA TYR A 156 -2.08 0.04 5.50
C TYR A 156 -3.14 1.08 5.92
N ALA A 157 -3.73 0.95 7.11
CA ALA A 157 -4.67 1.96 7.63
C ALA A 157 -4.05 3.37 7.66
N SER A 158 -2.77 3.50 7.98
CA SER A 158 -2.03 4.78 7.91
C SER A 158 -1.56 5.10 6.50
N GLU A 159 -0.90 4.16 5.82
CA GLU A 159 -0.23 4.42 4.54
C GLU A 159 -1.21 4.66 3.40
N GLY A 160 -2.34 3.92 3.37
CA GLY A 160 -3.36 4.04 2.35
C GLY A 160 -4.03 5.42 2.30
N CYS A 161 -4.17 6.09 3.44
CA CYS A 161 -4.81 7.41 3.52
C CYS A 161 -3.82 8.60 3.53
N ARG A 162 -2.51 8.38 3.30
CA ARG A 162 -1.53 9.47 3.22
C ARG A 162 -1.91 10.50 2.16
N PRO A 163 -1.91 11.81 2.47
CA PRO A 163 -2.25 12.85 1.48
C PRO A 163 -1.32 12.83 0.27
N ARG A 164 0.01 12.65 0.50
CA ARG A 164 1.08 12.81 -0.47
C ARG A 164 1.98 11.57 -0.53
N LEU A 165 1.37 10.40 -0.85
CA LEU A 165 2.14 9.15 -0.99
C LEU A 165 3.12 9.25 -2.16
N PRO A 166 4.42 9.04 -1.93
CA PRO A 166 5.40 8.99 -3.02
C PRO A 166 5.02 7.93 -4.06
N TRP A 167 5.13 8.28 -5.35
CA TRP A 167 4.79 7.45 -6.51
C TRP A 167 3.29 7.10 -6.67
N GLY A 168 2.47 7.40 -5.66
CA GLY A 168 1.03 7.13 -5.67
C GLY A 168 0.19 8.32 -6.13
N LEU A 169 -1.07 8.05 -6.46
CA LEU A 169 -2.09 9.08 -6.70
C LEU A 169 -2.22 9.96 -5.46
N GLN A 170 -2.14 11.27 -5.59
CA GLN A 170 -2.38 12.20 -4.49
C GLN A 170 -3.86 12.21 -4.10
N LEU A 171 -4.16 12.10 -2.80
CA LEU A 171 -5.52 12.24 -2.27
C LEU A 171 -5.78 13.73 -1.97
N LYS A 172 -6.24 14.45 -2.99
CA LYS A 172 -6.44 15.92 -2.92
C LYS A 172 -7.37 16.34 -1.79
N GLN A 173 -8.42 15.55 -1.51
CA GLN A 173 -9.34 15.80 -0.38
C GLN A 173 -8.60 15.85 0.96
N PHE A 174 -7.60 15.01 1.17
CA PHE A 174 -6.83 14.96 2.42
C PHE A 174 -5.66 15.94 2.44
N VAL A 175 -5.24 16.45 1.28
CA VAL A 175 -4.33 17.61 1.19
C VAL A 175 -5.08 18.90 1.58
N LEU A 176 -6.36 19.01 1.22
CA LEU A 176 -7.20 20.16 1.54
C LEU A 176 -7.70 20.11 2.99
N ASP A 177 -8.12 18.95 3.48
CA ASP A 177 -8.59 18.74 4.84
C ASP A 177 -8.07 17.41 5.40
N PRO A 178 -7.06 17.40 6.28
CA PRO A 178 -6.52 16.19 6.90
C PRO A 178 -7.36 15.69 8.10
N ASN A 179 -8.37 16.43 8.57
CA ASN A 179 -9.12 16.06 9.76
C ASN A 179 -9.70 14.63 9.74
N PRO A 180 -10.20 14.08 8.63
CA PRO A 180 -10.66 12.69 8.60
C PRO A 180 -9.58 11.66 8.92
N ILE A 181 -8.30 11.96 8.65
CA ILE A 181 -7.17 11.04 8.89
C ILE A 181 -6.78 11.02 10.38
N ILE A 182 -6.89 12.15 11.07
CA ILE A 182 -6.37 12.31 12.44
C ILE A 182 -6.83 11.21 13.39
N PRO A 183 -8.14 10.86 13.48
CA PRO A 183 -8.59 9.79 14.36
C PRO A 183 -7.99 8.41 14.05
N VAL A 184 -7.62 8.15 12.79
CA VAL A 184 -6.95 6.91 12.39
C VAL A 184 -5.53 6.88 12.92
N LEU A 185 -4.77 7.97 12.78
CA LEU A 185 -3.40 8.07 13.26
C LEU A 185 -3.33 8.01 14.79
N GLU A 186 -4.26 8.66 15.49
CA GLU A 186 -4.32 8.64 16.96
C GLU A 186 -4.46 7.24 17.54
N LEU A 187 -5.15 6.32 16.84
CA LEU A 187 -5.28 4.92 17.25
C LEU A 187 -3.94 4.15 17.22
N MET A 188 -2.93 4.67 16.52
CA MET A 188 -1.65 3.99 16.29
C MET A 188 -0.45 4.77 16.85
N MET A 189 -0.68 5.80 17.67
CA MET A 189 0.39 6.65 18.23
C MET A 189 1.34 5.89 19.17
N GLU A 190 0.90 4.76 19.74
CA GLU A 190 1.70 3.93 20.63
C GLU A 190 1.92 2.51 20.05
N ASP A 191 1.77 2.34 18.73
CA ASP A 191 1.86 1.02 18.10
C ASP A 191 3.22 0.34 18.38
N ASP A 192 3.17 -0.94 18.74
CA ASP A 192 4.36 -1.74 19.04
C ASP A 192 5.23 -2.01 17.81
N SER A 193 4.61 -2.02 16.60
CA SER A 193 5.32 -2.26 15.34
C SER A 193 6.03 -1.01 14.85
N GLU A 194 7.36 -1.08 14.70
CA GLU A 194 8.13 0.01 14.08
C GLU A 194 7.66 0.31 12.66
N TYR A 195 7.21 -0.71 11.92
CA TYR A 195 6.69 -0.57 10.56
C TYR A 195 5.44 0.31 10.53
N VAL A 196 4.54 0.13 11.50
CA VAL A 196 3.35 0.97 11.66
C VAL A 196 3.76 2.38 12.09
N ARG A 197 4.61 2.52 13.12
CA ARG A 197 5.07 3.83 13.60
C ARG A 197 5.72 4.68 12.50
N LYS A 198 6.53 4.06 11.64
CA LYS A 198 7.12 4.75 10.48
C LYS A 198 6.06 5.29 9.53
N SER A 199 5.02 4.51 9.27
CA SER A 199 3.90 4.94 8.41
C SER A 199 3.13 6.12 9.03
N VAL A 200 2.77 6.03 10.31
CA VAL A 200 2.11 7.12 11.06
C VAL A 200 2.93 8.41 11.00
N ALA A 201 4.23 8.31 11.28
CA ALA A 201 5.14 9.46 11.24
C ALA A 201 5.27 10.05 9.81
N ASN A 202 5.27 9.21 8.78
CA ASN A 202 5.30 9.67 7.39
C ASN A 202 4.00 10.38 6.99
N ASN A 203 2.85 9.89 7.46
CA ASN A 203 1.56 10.51 7.23
C ASN A 203 1.48 11.89 7.91
N LEU A 204 1.87 11.98 9.19
CA LEU A 204 1.99 13.27 9.90
C LEU A 204 2.92 14.24 9.16
N ASN A 205 4.05 13.75 8.64
CA ASN A 205 4.97 14.58 7.87
C ASN A 205 4.38 15.05 6.54
N ASP A 206 3.51 14.27 5.91
CA ASP A 206 2.79 14.72 4.72
C ASP A 206 1.77 15.81 5.07
N ILE A 207 1.02 15.63 6.16
CA ILE A 207 0.06 16.63 6.68
C ILE A 207 0.79 17.92 7.06
N SER A 208 1.96 17.84 7.69
CA SER A 208 2.71 19.02 8.17
C SER A 208 3.13 19.99 7.06
N LYS A 209 3.16 19.55 5.82
CA LYS A 209 3.54 20.39 4.66
C LYS A 209 2.47 21.40 4.29
N ASP A 210 1.21 21.04 4.50
CA ASP A 210 0.05 21.86 4.13
C ASP A 210 -0.67 22.40 5.37
N HIS A 211 -0.63 21.68 6.50
CA HIS A 211 -1.33 21.98 7.75
C HIS A 211 -0.40 21.84 8.96
N PRO A 212 0.62 22.70 9.09
CA PRO A 212 1.59 22.64 10.20
C PRO A 212 0.93 22.74 11.57
N GLU A 213 -0.11 23.57 11.72
CA GLU A 213 -0.86 23.78 12.95
C GLU A 213 -1.55 22.50 13.44
N VAL A 214 -2.05 21.66 12.54
CA VAL A 214 -2.67 20.38 12.90
C VAL A 214 -1.64 19.45 13.55
N VAL A 215 -0.44 19.36 12.96
CA VAL A 215 0.63 18.52 13.50
C VAL A 215 1.18 19.09 14.81
N ILE A 216 1.33 20.40 14.93
CA ILE A 216 1.74 21.05 16.18
C ILE A 216 0.74 20.76 17.31
N ASN A 217 -0.55 20.83 17.05
CA ASN A 217 -1.58 20.52 18.04
C ASN A 217 -1.54 19.04 18.46
N LEU A 218 -1.29 18.12 17.54
CA LEU A 218 -1.09 16.71 17.88
C LEU A 218 0.17 16.49 18.72
N ILE A 219 1.28 17.21 18.44
CA ILE A 219 2.49 17.15 19.24
C ILE A 219 2.19 17.61 20.67
N LYS A 220 1.52 18.74 20.85
CA LYS A 220 1.14 19.25 22.19
C LYS A 220 0.26 18.27 22.95
N LYS A 221 -0.66 17.59 22.26
CA LYS A 221 -1.57 16.61 22.87
C LYS A 221 -0.88 15.32 23.29
N TRP A 222 0.07 14.82 22.48
CA TRP A 222 0.61 13.47 22.61
C TRP A 222 2.08 13.41 23.05
N LYS A 223 2.77 14.55 23.13
CA LYS A 223 4.16 14.60 23.60
C LYS A 223 4.24 14.08 25.04
N ASP A 224 5.30 13.31 25.30
CA ASP A 224 5.65 12.72 26.58
C ASP A 224 4.70 11.60 27.09
N VAL A 225 3.79 11.10 26.25
CA VAL A 225 2.98 9.94 26.56
C VAL A 225 3.82 8.66 26.60
N SER A 226 4.66 8.44 25.58
CA SER A 226 5.60 7.31 25.54
C SER A 226 6.82 7.61 24.65
N LYS A 227 7.86 6.77 24.78
CA LYS A 227 9.04 6.85 23.90
C LYS A 227 8.67 6.65 22.43
N ASN A 228 7.76 5.70 22.14
CA ASN A 228 7.31 5.43 20.78
C ASN A 228 6.54 6.62 20.20
N THR A 229 5.64 7.19 20.98
CA THR A 229 4.87 8.39 20.59
C THR A 229 5.80 9.56 20.32
N ASN A 230 6.75 9.84 21.19
CA ASN A 230 7.73 10.92 20.99
C ASN A 230 8.54 10.73 19.71
N TRP A 231 8.93 9.48 19.40
CA TRP A 231 9.61 9.17 18.15
C TRP A 231 8.73 9.46 16.93
N ILE A 232 7.46 9.01 16.94
CA ILE A 232 6.49 9.28 15.86
C ILE A 232 6.33 10.78 15.63
N LEU A 233 6.11 11.54 16.69
CA LEU A 233 5.87 12.98 16.62
C LEU A 233 7.11 13.74 16.10
N LYS A 234 8.30 13.44 16.63
CA LYS A 234 9.54 14.08 16.17
C LYS A 234 9.83 13.75 14.71
N HIS A 235 9.65 12.49 14.29
CA HIS A 235 9.84 12.07 12.90
C HIS A 235 8.77 12.65 11.98
N GLY A 236 7.52 12.75 12.45
CA GLY A 236 6.41 13.40 11.75
C GLY A 236 6.61 14.90 11.55
N ALA A 237 7.27 15.57 12.50
CA ALA A 237 7.59 16.98 12.42
C ALA A 237 8.88 17.29 11.64
N ARG A 238 9.59 16.32 11.08
CA ARG A 238 10.94 16.52 10.49
C ARG A 238 11.00 17.59 9.40
N THR A 239 9.94 17.78 8.62
CA THR A 239 9.89 18.87 7.63
C THR A 239 9.80 20.23 8.32
N LEU A 240 8.96 20.37 9.35
CA LEU A 240 8.85 21.61 10.15
C LEU A 240 10.17 21.94 10.86
N LEU A 241 10.83 20.94 11.45
CA LEU A 241 12.14 21.12 12.11
C LEU A 241 13.21 21.59 11.11
N LYS A 242 13.26 20.98 9.94
CA LYS A 242 14.22 21.35 8.88
C LYS A 242 13.96 22.75 8.31
N SER A 243 12.71 23.18 8.25
CA SER A 243 12.34 24.53 7.79
C SER A 243 12.50 25.62 8.87
N GLY A 244 12.91 25.24 10.07
CA GLY A 244 13.10 26.21 11.17
C GLY A 244 11.80 26.69 11.80
N HIS A 245 10.70 25.91 11.73
CA HIS A 245 9.41 26.31 12.30
C HIS A 245 9.54 26.59 13.81
N PRO A 246 9.27 27.84 14.29
CA PRO A 246 9.62 28.24 15.65
C PRO A 246 9.01 27.35 16.73
N GLU A 247 7.75 27.01 16.60
CA GLU A 247 7.02 26.21 17.59
C GLU A 247 7.48 24.73 17.58
N ALA A 248 7.79 24.16 16.40
CA ALA A 248 8.35 22.82 16.32
C ALA A 248 9.74 22.75 16.96
N LEU A 249 10.57 23.77 16.75
CA LEU A 249 11.86 23.88 17.41
C LEU A 249 11.72 24.01 18.93
N SER A 250 10.79 24.81 19.42
CA SER A 250 10.51 24.94 20.86
C SER A 250 10.07 23.63 21.51
N LEU A 251 9.37 22.77 20.78
CA LEU A 251 8.85 21.50 21.29
C LEU A 251 9.89 20.36 21.28
N PHE A 252 10.91 20.41 20.39
CA PHE A 252 11.87 19.31 20.19
C PHE A 252 13.35 19.76 20.18
N GLY A 253 13.62 21.04 20.31
CA GLY A 253 14.96 21.63 20.30
C GLY A 253 15.77 21.40 21.56
#